data_68f670bf4c356f06e32753365926199b
#
_entry.id   68f670bf4c356f06e32753365926199b
#
_cell.length_a   1.000
_cell.length_b   1.000
_cell.length_c   1.000
_cell.angle_alpha   90.00
_cell.angle_beta   90.00
_cell.angle_gamma   90.00
#
_symmetry.space_group_name_H-M   'P 1'
#
loop_
_entity.id
_entity.type
_entity.pdbx_description
1 polymer ?
#
loop_
_entity_poly.entity_id
_entity_poly.type
_entity_poly.pdbx_seq_one_letter_code
_entity_poly.pdbx_strand_id
1 'polypeptide(L)'
;MGQKVHPYGFRLGVNKPWRSRWFSERDYDKLLVEDVKLKAELRDKLKAAGVSSVEIERPGNKLRFLIRTARPGIVIGRKGAEIEKLKTELGKRTNRDVFIDIIEVNKPELDAQLVSESIALQLEKRVGFRRAMRKSVDSALRFGCKGIKVRVSGRLNGNEIARSEWYLQGRLPLHTLRADIDYGFAEARTTYGVIGVKAWVYKGEILPAAKKREPQVANAGGF
;
A
#
# COMPACT_ATOMS: atom_id res chain seq x y z
N MET A 1 -1.14 1.82 -26.99
CA MET A 1 -1.90 1.38 -25.81
C MET A 1 -2.19 2.60 -24.93
N GLY A 2 -3.44 2.84 -24.57
CA GLY A 2 -3.82 3.97 -23.71
C GLY A 2 -3.25 3.88 -22.29
N GLN A 3 -3.20 5.01 -21.60
CA GLN A 3 -2.80 5.09 -20.20
C GLN A 3 -3.79 4.32 -19.31
N LYS A 4 -3.27 3.73 -18.22
CA LYS A 4 -4.07 2.99 -17.25
C LYS A 4 -4.28 3.84 -16.00
N VAL A 5 -5.51 3.93 -15.54
CA VAL A 5 -5.84 4.60 -14.29
C VAL A 5 -5.24 3.82 -13.12
N HIS A 6 -4.77 4.54 -12.10
CA HIS A 6 -4.25 3.91 -10.89
C HIS A 6 -5.36 3.13 -10.18
N PRO A 7 -5.18 1.81 -9.89
CA PRO A 7 -6.25 0.96 -9.38
C PRO A 7 -6.86 1.46 -8.06
N TYR A 8 -6.04 2.00 -7.18
CA TYR A 8 -6.49 2.60 -5.93
C TYR A 8 -7.33 3.86 -6.17
N GLY A 9 -6.83 4.78 -7.03
CA GLY A 9 -7.53 6.03 -7.36
C GLY A 9 -8.88 5.78 -8.03
N PHE A 10 -8.96 4.77 -8.91
CA PHE A 10 -10.22 4.39 -9.56
C PHE A 10 -11.30 3.92 -8.57
N ARG A 11 -10.91 3.41 -7.41
CA ARG A 11 -11.81 2.87 -6.36
C ARG A 11 -12.00 3.79 -5.17
N LEU A 12 -11.39 4.96 -5.22
CA LEU A 12 -11.47 5.94 -4.14
C LEU A 12 -12.92 6.41 -3.95
N GLY A 13 -13.39 6.42 -2.72
CA GLY A 13 -14.78 6.77 -2.39
C GLY A 13 -15.80 5.64 -2.62
N VAL A 14 -15.43 4.56 -3.30
CA VAL A 14 -16.29 3.37 -3.48
C VAL A 14 -15.96 2.30 -2.45
N ASN A 15 -14.75 1.77 -2.49
CA ASN A 15 -14.28 0.73 -1.56
C ASN A 15 -12.91 1.02 -0.94
N LYS A 16 -12.28 2.13 -1.31
CA LYS A 16 -10.99 2.59 -0.75
C LYS A 16 -11.14 3.98 -0.14
N PRO A 17 -10.68 4.20 1.10
CA PRO A 17 -10.64 5.52 1.72
C PRO A 17 -9.40 6.32 1.28
N TRP A 18 -9.38 7.61 1.59
CA TRP A 18 -8.20 8.43 1.44
C TRP A 18 -7.09 8.01 2.42
N ARG A 19 -5.84 8.09 1.97
CA ARG A 19 -4.66 7.80 2.81
C ARG A 19 -4.20 8.99 3.66
N SER A 20 -4.68 10.19 3.36
CA SER A 20 -4.58 11.38 4.21
C SER A 20 -5.99 11.84 4.49
N ARG A 21 -6.35 12.02 5.76
CA ARG A 21 -7.68 12.38 6.23
C ARG A 21 -7.60 13.66 7.04
N TRP A 22 -7.59 14.78 6.34
CA TRP A 22 -7.62 16.11 6.92
C TRP A 22 -8.11 17.12 5.88
N PHE A 23 -8.52 18.27 6.34
CA PHE A 23 -8.94 19.39 5.52
C PHE A 23 -8.37 20.69 6.05
N SER A 24 -7.96 21.62 5.18
CA SER A 24 -7.55 22.98 5.50
C SER A 24 -7.87 23.89 4.33
N GLU A 25 -8.47 25.05 4.59
CA GLU A 25 -8.79 26.02 3.54
C GLU A 25 -7.58 26.92 3.19
N ARG A 26 -6.81 27.33 4.20
CA ARG A 26 -5.76 28.36 4.05
C ARG A 26 -4.37 27.79 3.77
N ASP A 27 -4.00 26.70 4.44
CA ASP A 27 -2.64 26.13 4.41
C ASP A 27 -2.60 24.75 3.76
N TYR A 28 -3.53 24.46 2.83
CA TYR A 28 -3.61 23.15 2.17
C TYR A 28 -2.32 22.81 1.41
N ASP A 29 -1.74 23.76 0.70
CA ASP A 29 -0.51 23.61 -0.09
C ASP A 29 0.69 23.21 0.78
N LYS A 30 0.90 23.93 1.88
CA LYS A 30 2.02 23.68 2.82
C LYS A 30 1.87 22.32 3.51
N LEU A 31 0.66 22.02 4.00
CA LEU A 31 0.39 20.77 4.68
C LEU A 31 0.50 19.56 3.74
N LEU A 32 0.10 19.70 2.48
CA LEU A 32 0.23 18.63 1.50
C LEU A 32 1.70 18.33 1.19
N VAL A 33 2.50 19.36 0.97
CA VAL A 33 3.96 19.21 0.72
C VAL A 33 4.65 18.60 1.93
N GLU A 34 4.28 19.03 3.13
CA GLU A 34 4.78 18.45 4.38
C GLU A 34 4.44 16.96 4.48
N ASP A 35 3.18 16.57 4.23
CA ASP A 35 2.74 15.16 4.26
C ASP A 35 3.51 14.27 3.27
N VAL A 36 3.73 14.76 2.05
CA VAL A 36 4.48 14.01 1.03
C VAL A 36 5.92 13.75 1.48
N LYS A 37 6.59 14.79 2.02
CA LYS A 37 7.96 14.66 2.54
C LYS A 37 8.03 13.71 3.73
N LEU A 38 7.14 13.86 4.70
CA LEU A 38 7.09 13.01 5.90
C LEU A 38 6.82 11.54 5.55
N LYS A 39 5.89 11.28 4.61
CA LYS A 39 5.62 9.91 4.14
C LYS A 39 6.81 9.27 3.45
N ALA A 40 7.53 10.03 2.61
CA ALA A 40 8.72 9.54 1.92
C ALA A 40 9.81 9.16 2.94
N GLU A 41 10.12 10.06 3.87
CA GLU A 41 11.14 9.84 4.89
C GLU A 41 10.82 8.67 5.83
N LEU A 42 9.57 8.56 6.27
CA LEU A 42 9.14 7.43 7.10
C LEU A 42 9.29 6.09 6.37
N ARG A 43 8.96 6.05 5.08
CA ARG A 43 9.18 4.83 4.27
C ARG A 43 10.64 4.47 4.14
N ASP A 44 11.51 5.46 3.93
CA ASP A 44 12.94 5.23 3.78
C ASP A 44 13.56 4.76 5.10
N LYS A 45 13.24 5.41 6.22
CA LYS A 45 13.72 5.03 7.55
C LYS A 45 13.25 3.63 7.98
N LEU A 46 11.99 3.32 7.67
CA LEU A 46 11.35 2.07 8.09
C LEU A 46 11.37 0.98 7.01
N LYS A 47 12.20 1.11 5.98
CA LYS A 47 12.30 0.14 4.87
C LYS A 47 12.56 -1.29 5.38
N ALA A 48 13.37 -1.47 6.41
CA ALA A 48 13.67 -2.77 7.02
C ALA A 48 12.45 -3.43 7.69
N ALA A 49 11.49 -2.62 8.16
CA ALA A 49 10.28 -3.10 8.80
C ALA A 49 9.21 -3.59 7.81
N GLY A 50 9.36 -3.29 6.52
CA GLY A 50 8.36 -3.63 5.49
C GLY A 50 7.07 -2.85 5.69
N VAL A 51 7.09 -1.57 5.34
CA VAL A 51 5.93 -0.67 5.47
C VAL A 51 5.01 -0.80 4.27
N SER A 52 3.79 -1.23 4.49
CA SER A 52 2.74 -1.32 3.46
C SER A 52 2.19 0.06 3.10
N SER A 53 1.75 0.81 4.10
CA SER A 53 1.21 2.16 3.91
C SER A 53 1.45 3.05 5.13
N VAL A 54 1.58 4.35 4.87
CA VAL A 54 1.60 5.40 5.89
C VAL A 54 0.39 6.29 5.63
N GLU A 55 -0.53 6.34 6.60
CA GLU A 55 -1.69 7.21 6.57
C GLU A 55 -1.48 8.37 7.55
N ILE A 56 -2.00 9.55 7.23
CA ILE A 56 -1.86 10.75 8.07
C ILE A 56 -3.25 11.30 8.38
N GLU A 57 -3.46 11.60 9.64
CA GLU A 57 -4.64 12.30 10.15
C GLU A 57 -4.19 13.56 10.90
N ARG A 58 -4.91 14.66 10.71
CA ARG A 58 -4.62 15.94 11.39
C ARG A 58 -5.85 16.42 12.17
N PRO A 59 -6.11 15.84 13.35
CA PRO A 59 -7.19 16.34 14.20
C PRO A 59 -6.74 17.61 14.94
N GLY A 60 -7.19 18.78 14.46
CA GLY A 60 -6.79 20.08 15.04
C GLY A 60 -5.29 20.31 14.91
N ASN A 61 -4.61 20.56 16.06
CA ASN A 61 -3.17 20.81 16.10
C ASN A 61 -2.31 19.54 16.31
N LYS A 62 -2.92 18.36 16.28
CA LYS A 62 -2.22 17.09 16.46
C LYS A 62 -1.95 16.44 15.11
N LEU A 63 -0.87 15.65 15.05
CA LEU A 63 -0.48 14.89 13.88
C LEU A 63 -0.45 13.40 14.23
N ARG A 64 -1.29 12.62 13.59
CA ARG A 64 -1.39 11.18 13.84
C ARG A 64 -0.96 10.40 12.61
N PHE A 65 0.03 9.53 12.78
CA PHE A 65 0.50 8.60 11.77
C PHE A 65 -0.04 7.22 12.05
N LEU A 66 -0.70 6.61 11.05
CA LEU A 66 -1.03 5.19 11.07
C LEU A 66 -0.08 4.46 10.12
N ILE A 67 0.81 3.66 10.68
CA ILE A 67 1.83 2.92 9.93
C ILE A 67 1.42 1.45 9.88
N ARG A 68 1.13 0.96 8.67
CA ARG A 68 0.88 -0.47 8.45
C ARG A 68 2.18 -1.16 8.09
N THR A 69 2.60 -2.12 8.88
CA THR A 69 3.88 -2.81 8.72
C THR A 69 3.75 -4.32 8.89
N ALA A 70 4.62 -5.06 8.18
CA ALA A 70 4.72 -6.51 8.34
C ALA A 70 5.51 -6.92 9.59
N ARG A 71 6.37 -6.03 10.11
CA ARG A 71 7.24 -6.32 11.25
C ARG A 71 7.19 -5.20 12.29
N PRO A 72 6.13 -5.14 13.10
CA PRO A 72 5.94 -4.07 14.07
C PRO A 72 7.06 -3.98 15.10
N GLY A 73 7.66 -5.10 15.48
CA GLY A 73 8.75 -5.13 16.45
C GLY A 73 9.98 -4.30 16.06
N ILE A 74 10.26 -4.16 14.76
CA ILE A 74 11.39 -3.34 14.26
C ILE A 74 11.07 -1.84 14.44
N VAL A 75 9.81 -1.45 14.24
CA VAL A 75 9.37 -0.05 14.37
C VAL A 75 9.31 0.37 15.84
N ILE A 76 8.82 -0.51 16.69
CA ILE A 76 8.71 -0.26 18.14
C ILE A 76 10.10 -0.21 18.78
N GLY A 77 10.99 -1.13 18.39
CA GLY A 77 12.31 -1.28 18.95
C GLY A 77 12.32 -1.84 20.38
N ARG A 78 13.48 -1.90 21.00
CA ARG A 78 13.62 -2.37 22.38
C ARG A 78 12.95 -1.37 23.35
N LYS A 79 11.96 -1.83 24.11
CA LYS A 79 11.21 -1.04 25.10
C LYS A 79 10.59 0.25 24.52
N GLY A 80 10.29 0.29 23.22
CA GLY A 80 9.70 1.47 22.59
C GLY A 80 10.67 2.61 22.22
N ALA A 81 11.97 2.41 22.39
CA ALA A 81 12.97 3.46 22.18
C ALA A 81 12.99 4.04 20.76
N GLU A 82 12.78 3.20 19.75
CA GLU A 82 12.79 3.67 18.35
C GLU A 82 11.56 4.50 18.00
N ILE A 83 10.38 4.11 18.48
CA ILE A 83 9.15 4.89 18.27
C ILE A 83 9.20 6.24 18.97
N GLU A 84 9.78 6.31 20.20
CA GLU A 84 9.94 7.57 20.93
C GLU A 84 10.92 8.51 20.24
N LYS A 85 12.03 7.99 19.70
CA LYS A 85 12.96 8.79 18.88
C LYS A 85 12.27 9.36 17.65
N LEU A 86 11.52 8.52 16.91
CA LEU A 86 10.75 8.97 15.75
C LEU A 86 9.73 10.04 16.12
N LYS A 87 8.99 9.84 17.22
CA LYS A 87 8.01 10.81 17.72
C LYS A 87 8.66 12.15 18.06
N THR A 88 9.79 12.14 18.78
CA THR A 88 10.52 13.35 19.15
C THR A 88 11.09 14.07 17.93
N GLU A 89 11.65 13.34 16.98
CA GLU A 89 12.20 13.91 15.74
C GLU A 89 11.11 14.56 14.87
N LEU A 90 10.00 13.87 14.68
CA LEU A 90 8.84 14.39 13.94
C LEU A 90 8.21 15.59 14.64
N GLY A 91 8.09 15.56 15.97
CA GLY A 91 7.56 16.66 16.77
C GLY A 91 8.40 17.94 16.67
N LYS A 92 9.74 17.80 16.77
CA LYS A 92 10.66 18.94 16.60
C LYS A 92 10.57 19.57 15.21
N ARG A 93 10.30 18.77 14.18
CA ARG A 93 10.25 19.24 12.81
C ARG A 93 8.93 19.88 12.44
N THR A 94 7.83 19.34 12.97
CA THR A 94 6.47 19.81 12.64
C THR A 94 5.94 20.85 13.65
N ASN A 95 6.62 21.04 14.79
CA ASN A 95 6.17 21.86 15.91
C ASN A 95 4.75 21.51 16.37
N ARG A 96 4.39 20.22 16.33
CA ARG A 96 3.06 19.70 16.70
C ARG A 96 3.19 18.46 17.54
N ASP A 97 2.12 18.14 18.27
CA ASP A 97 2.02 16.89 19.00
C ASP A 97 1.86 15.72 18.03
N VAL A 98 2.83 14.78 18.04
CA VAL A 98 2.86 13.64 17.13
C VAL A 98 2.41 12.37 17.85
N PHE A 99 1.49 11.64 17.24
CA PHE A 99 1.05 10.32 17.65
C PHE A 99 1.37 9.30 16.54
N ILE A 100 1.89 8.14 16.91
CA ILE A 100 2.25 7.09 15.97
C ILE A 100 1.52 5.81 16.39
N ASP A 101 0.61 5.36 15.54
CA ASP A 101 -0.10 4.09 15.70
C ASP A 101 0.46 3.07 14.71
N ILE A 102 0.79 1.90 15.20
CA ILE A 102 1.34 0.81 14.39
C ILE A 102 0.27 -0.26 14.25
N ILE A 103 -0.03 -0.60 13.00
CA ILE A 103 -0.98 -1.65 12.64
C ILE A 103 -0.21 -2.78 11.97
N GLU A 104 -0.31 -3.97 12.51
CA GLU A 104 0.30 -5.15 11.94
C GLU A 104 -0.45 -5.64 10.71
N VAL A 105 0.31 -6.03 9.68
CA VAL A 105 -0.21 -6.68 8.47
C VAL A 105 -0.04 -8.18 8.63
N ASN A 106 -1.12 -8.88 8.98
CA ASN A 106 -1.09 -10.33 9.27
C ASN A 106 -0.64 -11.19 8.08
N LYS A 107 -0.93 -10.75 6.84
CA LYS A 107 -0.60 -11.50 5.62
C LYS A 107 0.16 -10.59 4.65
N PRO A 108 1.48 -10.40 4.82
CA PRO A 108 2.29 -9.53 3.97
C PRO A 108 2.31 -9.98 2.51
N GLU A 109 2.10 -11.26 2.23
CA GLU A 109 2.05 -11.82 0.88
C GLU A 109 0.80 -11.40 0.09
N LEU A 110 -0.23 -10.91 0.77
CA LEU A 110 -1.44 -10.35 0.14
C LEU A 110 -1.40 -8.82 -0.01
N ASP A 111 -0.34 -8.19 0.45
CA ASP A 111 -0.12 -6.75 0.29
C ASP A 111 0.72 -6.48 -0.95
N ALA A 112 0.16 -5.73 -1.91
CA ALA A 112 0.82 -5.50 -3.19
C ALA A 112 2.11 -4.68 -3.05
N GLN A 113 2.20 -3.76 -2.08
CA GLN A 113 3.39 -2.96 -1.85
C GLN A 113 4.53 -3.83 -1.31
N LEU A 114 4.25 -4.66 -0.31
CA LEU A 114 5.23 -5.57 0.28
C LEU A 114 5.71 -6.63 -0.72
N VAL A 115 4.81 -7.14 -1.55
CA VAL A 115 5.17 -8.06 -2.65
C VAL A 115 6.11 -7.38 -3.63
N SER A 116 5.81 -6.14 -4.07
CA SER A 116 6.67 -5.42 -5.02
C SER A 116 8.05 -5.14 -4.44
N GLU A 117 8.12 -4.73 -3.16
CA GLU A 117 9.39 -4.49 -2.45
C GLU A 117 10.21 -5.78 -2.25
N SER A 118 9.54 -6.88 -1.93
CA SER A 118 10.20 -8.19 -1.81
C SER A 118 10.84 -8.63 -3.13
N ILE A 119 10.15 -8.42 -4.26
CA ILE A 119 10.70 -8.71 -5.59
C ILE A 119 11.87 -7.78 -5.89
N ALA A 120 11.75 -6.47 -5.62
CA ALA A 120 12.81 -5.51 -5.84
C ALA A 120 14.08 -5.87 -5.07
N LEU A 121 13.97 -6.23 -3.79
CA LEU A 121 15.09 -6.70 -2.96
C LEU A 121 15.74 -7.99 -3.51
N GLN A 122 14.95 -8.91 -4.07
CA GLN A 122 15.49 -10.12 -4.70
C GLN A 122 16.27 -9.78 -5.98
N LEU A 123 15.79 -8.81 -6.78
CA LEU A 123 16.49 -8.35 -7.99
C LEU A 123 17.81 -7.65 -7.64
N GLU A 124 17.85 -6.84 -6.60
CA GLU A 124 19.07 -6.21 -6.07
C GLU A 124 20.09 -7.27 -5.63
N LYS A 125 19.61 -8.38 -5.06
CA LYS A 125 20.45 -9.55 -4.70
C LYS A 125 20.81 -10.45 -5.90
N ARG A 126 20.58 -9.98 -7.12
CA ARG A 126 20.88 -10.68 -8.38
C ARG A 126 20.15 -12.03 -8.56
N VAL A 127 19.00 -12.20 -7.93
CA VAL A 127 18.13 -13.35 -8.20
C VAL A 127 17.50 -13.18 -9.57
N GLY A 128 17.45 -14.23 -10.37
CA GLY A 128 16.82 -14.21 -11.70
C GLY A 128 15.36 -13.74 -11.62
N PHE A 129 15.00 -12.73 -12.42
CA PHE A 129 13.70 -12.06 -12.32
C PHE A 129 12.51 -13.01 -12.52
N ARG A 130 12.61 -14.02 -13.39
CA ARG A 130 11.54 -15.02 -13.58
C ARG A 130 11.30 -15.85 -12.32
N ARG A 131 12.37 -16.22 -11.62
CA ARG A 131 12.30 -16.99 -10.38
C ARG A 131 11.69 -16.13 -9.27
N ALA A 132 12.11 -14.86 -9.14
CA ALA A 132 11.60 -13.93 -8.15
C ALA A 132 10.09 -13.68 -8.34
N MET A 133 9.65 -13.40 -9.60
CA MET A 133 8.24 -13.20 -9.91
C MET A 133 7.40 -14.45 -9.61
N ARG A 134 7.82 -15.63 -10.09
CA ARG A 134 7.08 -16.88 -9.88
C ARG A 134 6.94 -17.20 -8.42
N LYS A 135 8.03 -17.13 -7.64
CA LYS A 135 8.00 -17.37 -6.20
C LYS A 135 7.01 -16.47 -5.46
N SER A 136 6.97 -15.17 -5.80
CA SER A 136 6.06 -14.22 -5.18
C SER A 136 4.61 -14.47 -5.57
N VAL A 137 4.35 -14.86 -6.83
CA VAL A 137 3.00 -15.21 -7.32
C VAL A 137 2.49 -16.47 -6.63
N ASP A 138 3.30 -17.52 -6.57
CA ASP A 138 2.93 -18.80 -5.93
C ASP A 138 2.68 -18.59 -4.43
N SER A 139 3.50 -17.77 -3.76
CA SER A 139 3.29 -17.42 -2.35
C SER A 139 1.95 -16.72 -2.15
N ALA A 140 1.65 -15.67 -2.91
CA ALA A 140 0.38 -14.95 -2.78
C ALA A 140 -0.85 -15.83 -2.98
N LEU A 141 -0.79 -16.78 -3.94
CA LEU A 141 -1.88 -17.72 -4.18
C LEU A 141 -2.09 -18.69 -3.02
N ARG A 142 -1.02 -19.19 -2.41
CA ARG A 142 -1.09 -20.05 -1.20
C ARG A 142 -1.76 -19.34 -0.03
N PHE A 143 -1.58 -18.03 0.11
CA PHE A 143 -2.22 -17.22 1.15
C PHE A 143 -3.66 -16.82 0.83
N GLY A 144 -4.21 -17.26 -0.31
CA GLY A 144 -5.64 -17.11 -0.66
C GLY A 144 -5.96 -15.90 -1.53
N CYS A 145 -5.00 -15.38 -2.28
CA CYS A 145 -5.23 -14.40 -3.33
C CYS A 145 -6.08 -15.01 -4.46
N LYS A 146 -7.11 -14.30 -4.94
CA LYS A 146 -7.94 -14.75 -6.08
C LYS A 146 -7.30 -14.48 -7.44
N GLY A 147 -6.30 -13.63 -7.47
CA GLY A 147 -5.51 -13.36 -8.65
C GLY A 147 -4.41 -12.32 -8.39
N ILE A 148 -3.30 -12.50 -9.07
CA ILE A 148 -2.15 -11.62 -8.95
C ILE A 148 -1.53 -11.39 -10.32
N LYS A 149 -1.10 -10.15 -10.56
CA LYS A 149 -0.28 -9.77 -11.70
C LYS A 149 0.95 -9.06 -11.20
N VAL A 150 2.11 -9.51 -11.66
CA VAL A 150 3.39 -8.84 -11.42
C VAL A 150 3.98 -8.44 -12.76
N ARG A 151 4.49 -7.21 -12.88
CA ARG A 151 5.20 -6.72 -14.06
C ARG A 151 6.54 -6.15 -13.62
N VAL A 152 7.58 -6.57 -14.30
CA VAL A 152 8.94 -6.08 -14.10
C VAL A 152 9.41 -5.45 -15.42
N SER A 153 9.99 -4.26 -15.35
CA SER A 153 10.42 -3.49 -16.51
C SER A 153 11.75 -2.81 -16.28
N GLY A 154 12.64 -2.89 -17.26
CA GLY A 154 13.99 -2.34 -17.19
C GLY A 154 15.01 -3.24 -17.90
N ARG A 155 16.28 -3.10 -17.56
CA ARG A 155 17.39 -3.94 -18.07
C ARG A 155 17.42 -5.28 -17.33
N LEU A 156 16.54 -6.19 -17.72
CA LEU A 156 16.38 -7.48 -17.06
C LEU A 156 17.64 -8.35 -17.27
N ASN A 157 18.20 -8.85 -16.17
CA ASN A 157 19.47 -9.61 -16.14
C ASN A 157 20.68 -8.82 -16.70
N GLY A 158 20.65 -7.51 -16.70
CA GLY A 158 21.75 -6.68 -17.21
C GLY A 158 21.82 -6.52 -18.72
N ASN A 159 20.81 -6.97 -19.48
CA ASN A 159 20.77 -6.76 -20.92
C ASN A 159 20.78 -5.28 -21.29
N GLU A 160 21.43 -4.91 -22.40
CA GLU A 160 21.51 -3.52 -22.86
C GLU A 160 20.13 -2.96 -23.21
N ILE A 161 19.30 -3.76 -23.88
CA ILE A 161 17.96 -3.37 -24.28
C ILE A 161 16.99 -3.62 -23.12
N ALA A 162 16.32 -2.56 -22.68
CA ALA A 162 15.27 -2.65 -21.67
C ALA A 162 14.04 -3.34 -22.23
N ARG A 163 13.45 -4.21 -21.44
CA ARG A 163 12.20 -4.88 -21.79
C ARG A 163 11.29 -5.01 -20.57
N SER A 164 10.03 -5.35 -20.80
CA SER A 164 9.10 -5.62 -19.71
C SER A 164 8.53 -7.02 -19.85
N GLU A 165 8.58 -7.76 -18.74
CA GLU A 165 7.94 -9.06 -18.62
C GLU A 165 6.89 -9.03 -17.51
N TRP A 166 5.83 -9.81 -17.65
CA TRP A 166 4.75 -9.86 -16.66
C TRP A 166 4.28 -11.31 -16.47
N TYR A 167 3.79 -11.55 -15.28
CA TYR A 167 3.17 -12.81 -14.89
C TYR A 167 1.76 -12.51 -14.38
N LEU A 168 0.76 -13.24 -14.85
CA LEU A 168 -0.62 -13.16 -14.38
C LEU A 168 -1.08 -14.56 -14.03
N GLN A 169 -1.61 -14.71 -12.83
CA GLN A 169 -2.24 -15.94 -12.38
C GLN A 169 -3.53 -15.64 -11.65
N GLY A 170 -4.59 -16.43 -11.93
CA GLY A 170 -5.92 -16.16 -11.43
C GLY A 170 -6.64 -15.04 -12.19
N ARG A 171 -7.68 -14.49 -11.56
CA ARG A 171 -8.55 -13.45 -12.13
C ARG A 171 -8.13 -12.05 -11.63
N LEU A 172 -8.09 -11.06 -12.51
CA LEU A 172 -7.79 -9.68 -12.13
C LEU A 172 -8.76 -8.69 -12.84
N PRO A 173 -9.93 -8.44 -12.27
CA PRO A 173 -10.96 -7.58 -12.88
C PRO A 173 -10.66 -6.10 -12.62
N LEU A 174 -9.76 -5.48 -13.40
CA LEU A 174 -9.33 -4.09 -13.19
C LEU A 174 -10.46 -3.06 -13.36
N HIS A 175 -11.42 -3.33 -14.22
CA HIS A 175 -12.54 -2.41 -14.51
C HIS A 175 -13.72 -2.53 -13.53
N THR A 176 -13.76 -3.56 -12.70
CA THR A 176 -14.83 -3.77 -11.72
C THR A 176 -14.57 -2.94 -10.47
N LEU A 177 -15.43 -1.97 -10.17
CA LEU A 177 -15.31 -1.07 -9.02
C LEU A 177 -15.39 -1.79 -7.68
N ARG A 178 -16.29 -2.77 -7.56
CA ARG A 178 -16.47 -3.57 -6.33
C ARG A 178 -15.31 -4.53 -6.03
N ALA A 179 -14.40 -4.74 -6.99
CA ALA A 179 -13.25 -5.61 -6.79
C ALA A 179 -12.22 -4.94 -5.87
N ASP A 180 -11.82 -5.64 -4.80
CA ASP A 180 -10.74 -5.20 -3.92
C ASP A 180 -9.39 -5.55 -4.55
N ILE A 181 -8.83 -4.56 -5.25
CA ILE A 181 -7.52 -4.67 -5.89
C ILE A 181 -6.55 -3.75 -5.16
N ASP A 182 -5.49 -4.37 -4.66
CA ASP A 182 -4.36 -3.67 -4.09
C ASP A 182 -3.27 -3.47 -5.16
N TYR A 183 -2.52 -2.36 -5.07
CA TYR A 183 -1.50 -2.00 -6.02
C TYR A 183 -0.23 -1.55 -5.31
N GLY A 184 0.90 -2.12 -5.71
CA GLY A 184 2.21 -1.76 -5.21
C GLY A 184 3.18 -1.42 -6.35
N PHE A 185 4.10 -0.51 -6.04
CA PHE A 185 5.19 -0.11 -6.92
C PHE A 185 6.48 -0.04 -6.11
N ALA A 186 7.53 -0.65 -6.65
CA ALA A 186 8.87 -0.58 -6.07
C ALA A 186 9.92 -0.48 -7.18
N GLU A 187 11.04 0.13 -6.83
CA GLU A 187 12.21 0.26 -7.70
C GLU A 187 13.36 -0.56 -7.13
N ALA A 188 13.92 -1.43 -7.97
CA ALA A 188 15.14 -2.16 -7.66
C ALA A 188 16.32 -1.43 -8.29
N ARG A 189 17.24 -0.94 -7.47
CA ARG A 189 18.46 -0.26 -7.93
C ARG A 189 19.57 -1.28 -8.13
N THR A 190 19.81 -1.62 -9.39
CA THR A 190 20.85 -2.58 -9.77
C THR A 190 22.07 -1.86 -10.33
N THR A 191 23.20 -2.58 -10.46
CA THR A 191 24.42 -2.04 -11.07
C THR A 191 24.24 -1.63 -12.53
N TYR A 192 23.23 -2.17 -13.21
CA TYR A 192 22.91 -1.88 -14.62
C TYR A 192 21.82 -0.83 -14.82
N GLY A 193 21.30 -0.26 -13.72
CA GLY A 193 20.23 0.73 -13.74
C GLY A 193 19.05 0.34 -12.86
N VAL A 194 17.97 1.10 -12.97
CA VAL A 194 16.76 0.90 -12.17
C VAL A 194 15.78 -0.03 -12.88
N ILE A 195 15.25 -1.00 -12.15
CA ILE A 195 14.20 -1.91 -12.60
C ILE A 195 12.93 -1.59 -11.83
N GLY A 196 11.87 -1.20 -12.55
CA GLY A 196 10.56 -0.95 -11.96
C GLY A 196 9.76 -2.24 -11.78
N VAL A 197 9.23 -2.45 -10.59
CA VAL A 197 8.36 -3.57 -10.24
C VAL A 197 6.97 -3.04 -9.94
N LYS A 198 5.94 -3.60 -10.58
CA LYS A 198 4.53 -3.29 -10.32
C LYS A 198 3.80 -4.56 -9.96
N ALA A 199 3.05 -4.53 -8.87
CA ALA A 199 2.23 -5.65 -8.42
C ALA A 199 0.77 -5.25 -8.28
N TRP A 200 -0.14 -6.12 -8.70
CA TRP A 200 -1.59 -6.01 -8.51
C TRP A 200 -2.05 -7.29 -7.84
N VAL A 201 -2.71 -7.15 -6.70
CA VAL A 201 -3.23 -8.28 -5.93
C VAL A 201 -4.75 -8.13 -5.81
N TYR A 202 -5.48 -9.14 -6.29
CA TYR A 202 -6.93 -9.19 -6.18
C TYR A 202 -7.33 -10.06 -4.98
N LYS A 203 -7.91 -9.43 -3.97
CA LYS A 203 -8.32 -10.09 -2.72
C LYS A 203 -9.74 -10.67 -2.79
N GLY A 204 -10.61 -10.07 -3.61
CA GLY A 204 -11.99 -10.47 -3.75
C GLY A 204 -12.91 -9.31 -4.09
N GLU A 205 -14.21 -9.49 -3.96
CA GLU A 205 -15.22 -8.45 -4.16
C GLU A 205 -15.77 -7.99 -2.81
N ILE A 206 -15.90 -6.66 -2.65
CA ILE A 206 -16.58 -6.05 -1.52
C ILE A 206 -17.99 -5.71 -2.00
N LEU A 207 -18.96 -6.48 -1.52
CA LEU A 207 -20.37 -6.19 -1.77
C LEU A 207 -20.87 -5.23 -0.69
N PRO A 208 -21.69 -4.20 -1.03
CA PRO A 208 -22.35 -3.41 -0.02
C PRO A 208 -23.22 -4.34 0.82
N ALA A 209 -23.16 -4.18 2.14
CA ALA A 209 -24.06 -4.92 3.03
C ALA A 209 -25.48 -4.67 2.57
N ALA A 210 -26.25 -5.74 2.32
CA ALA A 210 -27.64 -5.62 1.97
C ALA A 210 -28.33 -4.78 3.06
N LYS A 211 -28.88 -3.62 2.70
CA LYS A 211 -29.73 -2.87 3.62
C LYS A 211 -30.81 -3.85 4.09
N LYS A 212 -30.81 -4.20 5.38
CA LYS A 212 -31.94 -4.92 5.96
C LYS A 212 -33.17 -4.10 5.62
N ARG A 213 -34.06 -4.64 4.79
CA ARG A 213 -35.37 -4.05 4.59
C ARG A 213 -36.01 -4.01 5.96
N GLU A 214 -36.22 -2.85 6.51
CA GLU A 214 -37.09 -2.71 7.66
C GLU A 214 -38.43 -3.35 7.29
N PRO A 215 -38.99 -4.22 8.16
CA PRO A 215 -40.28 -4.79 7.89
C PRO A 215 -41.24 -3.60 7.74
N GLN A 216 -41.85 -3.47 6.57
CA GLN A 216 -42.95 -2.54 6.37
C GLN A 216 -44.01 -2.92 7.38
N VAL A 217 -44.18 -2.09 8.40
CA VAL A 217 -45.32 -2.20 9.31
C VAL A 217 -46.56 -1.99 8.42
N ALA A 218 -47.24 -3.08 8.14
CA ALA A 218 -48.52 -3.04 7.48
C ALA A 218 -49.44 -2.22 8.39
N ASN A 219 -49.73 -0.99 8.01
CA ASN A 219 -50.82 -0.22 8.58
C ASN A 219 -52.12 -0.95 8.23
N ALA A 220 -52.51 -1.85 9.12
CA ALA A 220 -53.87 -2.32 9.20
C ALA A 220 -54.73 -1.16 9.73
N GLY A 221 -55.04 -0.22 8.85
CA GLY A 221 -56.08 0.76 9.10
C GLY A 221 -57.40 0.11 8.70
N GLY A 222 -58.06 -0.41 9.68
CA GLY A 222 -59.45 -0.81 9.57
C GLY A 222 -60.32 0.13 10.39
N PHE A 223 -61.36 0.60 9.73
CA PHE A 223 -62.56 1.27 10.21
C PHE A 223 -62.44 2.73 10.65
#